data_d3d2640c94ca220665290175e9546dec
#
_entry.id   d3d2640c94ca220665290175e9546dec
#
_cell.length_a   1.000
_cell.length_b   1.000
_cell.length_c   1.000
_cell.angle_alpha   90.00
_cell.angle_beta   90.00
_cell.angle_gamma   90.00
#
_symmetry.space_group_name_H-M   'P 1'
#
loop_
_entity.id
_entity.type
_entity.pdbx_description
1 polymer ?
#
loop_
_entity_poly.entity_id
_entity_poly.type
_entity_poly.pdbx_seq_one_letter_code
_entity_poly.pdbx_strand_id
1 'polypeptide(L)'
;VTIANHTLSHPKLHNLPTRAEKENEIIGANKAIKYHLGIDNLWFAYPYGDYDDEVIDICKKAGIKLAVTTDAGRVHVGSYPYDLKRVYIGNNVSLARFMERLTKDNYAPL
;
A
#
# COMPACT_ATOMS: atom_id res chain seq x y z
N VAL A 1 12.98 6.06 9.26
CA VAL A 1 12.49 5.29 8.10
C VAL A 1 11.42 4.33 8.55
N THR A 2 10.30 4.31 7.85
CA THR A 2 9.19 3.39 8.13
C THR A 2 9.25 2.23 7.14
N ILE A 3 9.16 1.00 7.65
CA ILE A 3 9.13 -0.21 6.84
C ILE A 3 7.67 -0.59 6.60
N ALA A 4 7.36 -0.94 5.36
CA ALA A 4 6.03 -1.41 4.97
C ALA A 4 6.12 -2.76 4.27
N ASN A 5 5.04 -3.54 4.39
CA ASN A 5 4.89 -4.81 3.69
C ASN A 5 4.46 -4.54 2.25
N HIS A 6 5.09 -5.23 1.31
CA HIS A 6 4.75 -5.14 -0.12
C HIS A 6 4.68 -6.54 -0.76
N THR A 7 4.23 -7.52 0.00
CA THR A 7 4.14 -8.94 -0.31
C THR A 7 5.49 -9.64 -0.44
N LEU A 8 5.48 -10.96 -0.62
CA LEU A 8 6.71 -11.77 -0.80
C LEU A 8 7.25 -11.70 -2.23
N SER A 9 6.37 -11.76 -3.25
CA SER A 9 6.76 -11.91 -4.65
C SER A 9 6.17 -10.88 -5.60
N HIS A 10 5.50 -9.85 -5.07
CA HIS A 10 4.95 -8.73 -5.85
C HIS A 10 3.89 -9.15 -6.89
N PRO A 11 2.88 -9.97 -6.52
CA PRO A 11 1.84 -10.35 -7.46
C PRO A 11 0.70 -9.34 -7.51
N LYS A 12 -0.15 -9.45 -8.53
CA LYS A 12 -1.47 -8.81 -8.50
C LYS A 12 -2.35 -9.65 -7.59
N LEU A 13 -2.60 -9.18 -6.38
CA LEU A 13 -3.22 -9.97 -5.32
C LEU A 13 -4.60 -10.53 -5.69
N HIS A 14 -5.44 -9.76 -6.38
CA HIS A 14 -6.77 -10.23 -6.74
C HIS A 14 -6.73 -11.38 -7.77
N ASN A 15 -5.63 -11.53 -8.51
CA ASN A 15 -5.48 -12.59 -9.51
C ASN A 15 -5.03 -13.92 -8.91
N LEU A 16 -4.64 -13.95 -7.64
CA LEU A 16 -4.26 -15.21 -7.00
C LEU A 16 -5.49 -16.10 -6.84
N PRO A 17 -5.39 -17.40 -7.20
CA PRO A 17 -6.57 -18.27 -7.30
C PRO A 17 -7.19 -18.64 -5.97
N THR A 18 -6.45 -18.57 -4.85
CA THR A 18 -6.97 -18.97 -3.54
C THR A 18 -6.66 -17.93 -2.47
N ARG A 19 -7.52 -17.90 -1.44
CA ARG A 19 -7.28 -17.08 -0.27
C ARG A 19 -5.97 -17.46 0.44
N ALA A 20 -5.65 -18.75 0.49
CA ALA A 20 -4.42 -19.23 1.13
C ALA A 20 -3.18 -18.63 0.47
N GLU A 21 -3.15 -18.47 -0.85
CA GLU A 21 -2.05 -17.84 -1.57
C GLU A 21 -1.95 -16.35 -1.24
N LYS A 22 -3.08 -15.64 -1.18
CA LYS A 22 -3.12 -14.23 -0.77
C LYS A 22 -2.61 -14.06 0.66
N GLU A 23 -3.06 -14.92 1.58
CA GLU A 23 -2.60 -14.90 2.96
C GLU A 23 -1.09 -15.15 3.07
N ASN A 24 -0.56 -16.09 2.29
CA ASN A 24 0.87 -16.38 2.29
C ASN A 24 1.69 -15.15 1.84
N GLU A 25 1.24 -14.44 0.81
CA GLU A 25 1.92 -13.25 0.34
C GLU A 25 1.92 -12.11 1.36
N ILE A 26 0.82 -11.92 2.07
CA ILE A 26 0.65 -10.81 3.01
C ILE A 26 1.20 -11.17 4.39
N ILE A 27 0.72 -12.26 4.97
CA ILE A 27 1.11 -12.69 6.32
C ILE A 27 2.54 -13.20 6.32
N GLY A 28 2.94 -13.92 5.28
CA GLY A 28 4.30 -14.41 5.13
C GLY A 28 5.32 -13.28 5.08
N ALA A 29 5.00 -12.18 4.39
CA ALA A 29 5.88 -11.00 4.37
C ALA A 29 5.97 -10.33 5.74
N ASN A 30 4.87 -10.22 6.47
CA ASN A 30 4.89 -9.70 7.85
C ASN A 30 5.74 -10.58 8.78
N LYS A 31 5.65 -11.89 8.63
CA LYS A 31 6.50 -12.84 9.40
C LYS A 31 7.97 -12.65 9.07
N ALA A 32 8.31 -12.44 7.79
CA ALA A 32 9.68 -12.20 7.36
C ALA A 32 10.22 -10.89 7.95
N ILE A 33 9.42 -9.83 7.96
CA ILE A 33 9.80 -8.55 8.56
C ILE A 33 10.06 -8.73 10.06
N LYS A 34 9.19 -9.45 10.76
CA LYS A 34 9.37 -9.73 12.18
C LYS A 34 10.63 -10.53 12.45
N TYR A 35 10.88 -11.56 11.63
CA TYR A 35 12.05 -12.43 11.79
C TYR A 35 13.36 -11.68 11.58
N HIS A 36 13.45 -10.88 10.51
CA HIS A 36 14.69 -10.21 10.15
C HIS A 36 14.93 -8.89 10.87
N LEU A 37 13.88 -8.14 11.21
CA LEU A 37 13.97 -6.79 11.76
C LEU A 37 13.42 -6.66 13.17
N GLY A 38 12.70 -7.66 13.68
CA GLY A 38 12.07 -7.61 15.00
C GLY A 38 10.91 -6.63 15.09
N ILE A 39 10.34 -6.21 13.97
CA ILE A 39 9.29 -5.19 13.90
C ILE A 39 7.92 -5.85 13.69
N ASP A 40 6.93 -5.42 14.48
CA ASP A 40 5.52 -5.74 14.21
C ASP A 40 4.99 -4.72 13.21
N ASN A 41 5.00 -5.10 11.92
CA ASN A 41 4.67 -4.19 10.84
C ASN A 41 3.16 -3.87 10.79
N LEU A 42 2.83 -2.57 10.67
CA LEU A 42 1.45 -2.08 10.62
C LEU A 42 1.07 -1.50 9.25
N TRP A 43 1.99 -1.48 8.29
CA TRP A 43 1.86 -0.74 7.03
C TRP A 43 1.90 -1.68 5.84
N PHE A 44 1.10 -1.38 4.82
CA PHE A 44 1.05 -2.17 3.59
C PHE A 44 0.95 -1.27 2.36
N ALA A 45 1.62 -1.68 1.27
CA ALA A 45 1.47 -1.07 -0.04
C ALA A 45 1.05 -2.16 -1.02
N TYR A 46 -0.07 -1.99 -1.71
CA TYR A 46 -0.56 -2.97 -2.66
C TYR A 46 0.31 -3.01 -3.91
N PRO A 47 0.90 -4.17 -4.29
CA PRO A 47 1.58 -4.30 -5.58
C PRO A 47 0.66 -3.89 -6.72
N TYR A 48 1.14 -3.02 -7.61
CA TYR A 48 0.36 -2.45 -8.71
C TYR A 48 -0.86 -1.63 -8.26
N GLY A 49 -0.98 -1.33 -6.96
CA GLY A 49 -2.19 -0.72 -6.40
C GLY A 49 -3.41 -1.64 -6.43
N ASP A 50 -3.20 -2.94 -6.59
CA ASP A 50 -4.24 -3.93 -6.82
C ASP A 50 -4.72 -4.57 -5.52
N TYR A 51 -6.03 -4.55 -5.29
CA TYR A 51 -6.64 -5.14 -4.10
C TYR A 51 -8.11 -5.47 -4.36
N ASP A 52 -8.69 -6.27 -3.47
CA ASP A 52 -10.13 -6.54 -3.40
C ASP A 52 -10.54 -6.65 -1.92
N ASP A 53 -11.82 -6.92 -1.68
CA ASP A 53 -12.34 -7.00 -0.30
C ASP A 53 -11.70 -8.14 0.50
N GLU A 54 -11.37 -9.24 -0.16
CA GLU A 54 -10.68 -10.37 0.48
C GLU A 54 -9.27 -9.97 0.93
N VAL A 55 -8.53 -9.25 0.08
CA VAL A 55 -7.20 -8.73 0.41
C VAL A 55 -7.26 -7.78 1.60
N ILE A 56 -8.24 -6.88 1.62
CA ILE A 56 -8.45 -5.97 2.75
C ILE A 56 -8.72 -6.74 4.04
N ASP A 57 -9.58 -7.77 3.99
CA ASP A 57 -9.87 -8.61 5.15
C ASP A 57 -8.61 -9.30 5.68
N ILE A 58 -7.78 -9.82 4.79
CA ILE A 58 -6.51 -10.44 5.17
C ILE A 58 -5.58 -9.42 5.84
N CYS A 59 -5.49 -8.21 5.30
CA CYS A 59 -4.69 -7.15 5.90
C CYS A 59 -5.16 -6.83 7.32
N LYS A 60 -6.46 -6.72 7.54
CA LYS A 60 -7.03 -6.49 8.88
C LYS A 60 -6.66 -7.61 9.84
N LYS A 61 -6.78 -8.85 9.41
CA LYS A 61 -6.44 -10.02 10.24
C LYS A 61 -4.95 -10.13 10.51
N ALA A 62 -4.11 -9.64 9.61
CA ALA A 62 -2.66 -9.62 9.78
C ALA A 62 -2.18 -8.51 10.72
N GLY A 63 -3.09 -7.66 11.22
CA GLY A 63 -2.74 -6.55 12.10
C GLY A 63 -2.29 -5.30 11.37
N ILE A 64 -2.42 -5.25 10.05
CA ILE A 64 -2.10 -4.06 9.26
C ILE A 64 -3.15 -3.00 9.54
N LYS A 65 -2.70 -1.76 9.80
CA LYS A 65 -3.55 -0.62 10.14
C LYS A 65 -3.77 0.34 8.98
N LEU A 66 -2.79 0.45 8.08
CA LEU A 66 -2.83 1.37 6.95
C LEU A 66 -2.31 0.68 5.69
N ALA A 67 -3.01 0.85 4.59
CA ALA A 67 -2.60 0.33 3.29
C ALA A 67 -2.75 1.41 2.22
N VAL A 68 -1.74 1.54 1.36
CA VAL A 68 -1.72 2.56 0.31
C VAL A 68 -1.87 1.94 -1.07
N THR A 69 -2.55 2.66 -1.94
CA THR A 69 -2.76 2.29 -3.34
C THR A 69 -1.83 3.09 -4.24
N THR A 70 -2.02 2.98 -5.56
CA THR A 70 -1.37 3.85 -6.52
C THR A 70 -2.26 5.01 -6.96
N ASP A 71 -3.45 5.16 -6.40
CA ASP A 71 -4.35 6.25 -6.71
C ASP A 71 -3.76 7.59 -6.27
N ALA A 72 -3.83 8.58 -7.17
CA ALA A 72 -3.27 9.90 -6.91
C ALA A 72 -4.12 10.69 -5.93
N GLY A 73 -3.46 11.42 -5.03
CA GLY A 73 -4.14 12.28 -4.08
C GLY A 73 -3.43 12.34 -2.74
N ARG A 74 -4.13 12.89 -1.75
CA ARG A 74 -3.63 13.08 -0.39
C ARG A 74 -4.55 12.38 0.61
N VAL A 75 -3.97 11.99 1.74
CA VAL A 75 -4.73 11.41 2.85
C VAL A 75 -5.38 12.54 3.65
N HIS A 76 -6.65 12.38 3.98
CA HIS A 76 -7.41 13.32 4.79
C HIS A 76 -7.89 12.65 6.08
N VAL A 77 -8.26 13.46 7.06
CA VAL A 77 -8.97 12.96 8.24
C VAL A 77 -10.26 12.28 7.78
N GLY A 78 -10.47 11.02 8.19
CA GLY A 78 -11.63 10.25 7.76
C GLY A 78 -11.42 9.43 6.49
N SER A 79 -10.24 9.50 5.85
CA SER A 79 -9.92 8.60 4.73
C SER A 79 -9.99 7.14 5.18
N TYR A 80 -10.49 6.26 4.28
CA TYR A 80 -10.51 4.83 4.58
C TYR A 80 -9.07 4.31 4.69
N PRO A 81 -8.66 3.70 5.83
CA PRO A 81 -7.24 3.39 6.05
C PRO A 81 -6.69 2.26 5.18
N TYR A 82 -7.51 1.51 4.46
CA TYR A 82 -7.06 0.36 3.68
C TYR A 82 -7.04 0.61 2.16
N ASP A 83 -7.27 1.86 1.72
CA ASP A 83 -7.13 2.25 0.31
C ASP A 83 -6.64 3.70 0.18
N LEU A 84 -5.64 4.06 0.97
CA LEU A 84 -5.11 5.41 1.01
C LEU A 84 -4.47 5.80 -0.32
N LYS A 85 -4.70 7.03 -0.74
CA LYS A 85 -4.10 7.61 -1.94
C LYS A 85 -2.64 8.00 -1.69
N ARG A 86 -1.87 8.09 -2.76
CA ARG A 86 -0.47 8.50 -2.70
C ARG A 86 -0.21 9.70 -3.58
N VAL A 87 0.72 10.57 -3.15
CA VAL A 87 1.27 11.62 -4.00
C VAL A 87 2.36 11.00 -4.87
N TYR A 88 2.17 11.02 -6.20
CA TYR A 88 3.15 10.50 -7.13
C TYR A 88 4.19 11.56 -7.49
N ILE A 89 5.46 11.23 -7.28
CA ILE A 89 6.60 12.08 -7.63
C ILE A 89 7.51 11.28 -8.55
N GLY A 90 7.52 11.63 -9.83
CA GLY A 90 8.36 10.98 -10.84
C GLY A 90 9.59 11.83 -11.19
N ASN A 91 10.48 11.24 -11.99
CA ASN A 91 11.73 11.89 -12.37
C ASN A 91 11.54 13.16 -13.21
N ASN A 92 10.42 13.28 -13.92
CA ASN A 92 10.12 14.39 -14.81
C ASN A 92 9.14 15.39 -14.22
N VAL A 93 8.96 15.37 -12.90
CA VAL A 93 8.08 16.31 -12.20
C VAL A 93 8.83 17.62 -11.98
N SER A 94 8.30 18.75 -12.51
CA SER A 94 8.86 20.06 -12.25
C SER A 94 8.63 20.49 -10.80
N LEU A 95 9.36 21.50 -10.33
CA LEU A 95 9.15 22.04 -8.98
C LEU A 95 7.71 22.54 -8.79
N ALA A 96 7.14 23.21 -9.78
CA ALA A 96 5.76 23.68 -9.70
C ALA A 96 4.76 22.53 -9.56
N ARG A 97 4.95 21.43 -10.32
CA ARG A 97 4.12 20.25 -10.21
C ARG A 97 4.33 19.50 -8.88
N PHE A 98 5.56 19.47 -8.41
CA PHE A 98 5.87 18.90 -7.10
C PHE A 98 5.09 19.62 -5.99
N MET A 99 5.11 20.95 -6.00
CA MET A 99 4.35 21.76 -5.05
C MET A 99 2.85 21.53 -5.18
N GLU A 100 2.34 21.43 -6.39
CA GLU A 100 0.94 21.13 -6.65
C GLU A 100 0.53 19.78 -6.04
N ARG A 101 1.34 18.75 -6.20
CA ARG A 101 1.06 17.41 -5.67
C ARG A 101 1.07 17.36 -4.15
N LEU A 102 1.84 18.23 -3.50
CA LEU A 102 1.85 18.33 -2.04
C LEU A 102 0.67 19.12 -1.48
N THR A 103 0.05 20.01 -2.28
CA THR A 103 -0.94 20.98 -1.79
C THR A 103 -2.35 20.76 -2.32
N LYS A 104 -2.54 20.04 -3.43
CA LYS A 104 -3.85 19.80 -4.04
C LYS A 104 -4.30 18.36 -3.83
N ASP A 105 -5.59 18.18 -3.61
CA ASP A 105 -6.18 16.85 -3.41
C ASP A 105 -6.26 16.06 -4.71
N ASN A 106 -6.51 16.74 -5.82
CA ASN A 106 -6.56 16.14 -7.14
C ASN A 106 -5.56 16.85 -8.05
N TYR A 107 -4.81 16.08 -8.83
CA TYR A 107 -3.85 16.62 -9.80
C TYR A 107 -3.86 15.74 -11.04
N ALA A 108 -3.47 16.35 -12.18
CA ALA A 108 -3.37 15.61 -13.43
C ALA A 108 -2.19 14.62 -13.34
N PRO A 109 -2.35 13.36 -13.76
CA PRO A 109 -1.23 12.44 -13.87
C PRO A 109 -0.27 12.91 -14.97
N LEU A 110 0.95 12.47 -14.86
CA LEU A 110 1.95 12.76 -15.89
C LEU A 110 1.64 12.05 -17.19
#